data_05f042fe872486fd5407b65d1d79f80e
#
_entry.id   05f042fe872486fd5407b65d1d79f80e
#
_cell.length_a   1.000
_cell.length_b   1.000
_cell.length_c   1.000
_cell.angle_alpha   90.00
_cell.angle_beta   90.00
_cell.angle_gamma   90.00
#
_symmetry.space_group_name_H-M   'P 1'
#
loop_
_entity.id
_entity.type
_entity.pdbx_description
1 polymer ?
#
loop_
_entity_poly.entity_id
_entity_poly.type
_entity_poly.pdbx_seq_one_letter_code
_entity_poly.pdbx_strand_id
1 'polypeptide(L)'
;MKGSFISNLFLSLFLNLLIKPVSLLVIDAEVQNRVGAENYGLYFSLLNLTVLFNILVDLGINNYTIRTMAQDPSLATKHVGRIIVLRLFLFIVYCIFTLSIALTIGYRGHELLLIGVLIINQLLVMFTAYARSYFSGLHYF
;
A
#
# COMPACT_ATOMS: atom_id res chain seq x y z
N MET A 1 6.04 11.53 31.20
CA MET A 1 5.99 10.70 29.98
C MET A 1 4.61 10.09 29.68
N LYS A 2 3.76 9.72 30.64
CA LYS A 2 2.41 9.16 30.37
C LYS A 2 1.41 10.15 29.76
N GLY A 3 1.44 11.42 30.09
CA GLY A 3 0.51 12.42 29.57
C GLY A 3 0.70 12.73 28.08
N SER A 4 1.95 12.74 27.60
CA SER A 4 2.28 12.97 26.21
C SER A 4 1.82 11.82 25.30
N PHE A 5 1.89 10.57 25.76
CA PHE A 5 1.42 9.41 25.00
C PHE A 5 -0.10 9.42 24.80
N ILE A 6 -0.86 9.68 25.88
CA ILE A 6 -2.33 9.74 25.83
C ILE A 6 -2.80 10.89 24.95
N SER A 7 -2.15 12.06 25.04
CA SER A 7 -2.46 13.22 24.20
C SER A 7 -2.20 12.91 22.72
N ASN A 8 -1.07 12.29 22.38
CA ASN A 8 -0.75 11.92 21.00
C ASN A 8 -1.70 10.84 20.45
N LEU A 9 -2.09 9.87 21.28
CA LEU A 9 -3.08 8.86 20.92
C LEU A 9 -4.44 9.48 20.63
N PHE A 10 -4.91 10.36 21.51
CA PHE A 10 -6.19 11.06 21.35
C PHE A 10 -6.18 11.96 20.11
N LEU A 11 -5.11 12.73 19.90
CA LEU A 11 -4.94 13.56 18.72
C LEU A 11 -4.96 12.73 17.42
N SER A 12 -4.24 11.60 17.42
CA SER A 12 -4.20 10.69 16.26
C SER A 12 -5.56 10.07 15.96
N LEU A 13 -6.29 9.64 17.00
CA LEU A 13 -7.67 9.13 16.86
C LEU A 13 -8.62 10.21 16.34
N PHE A 14 -8.57 11.40 16.91
CA PHE A 14 -9.42 12.52 16.54
C PHE A 14 -9.17 12.96 15.08
N LEU A 15 -7.92 13.10 14.68
CA LEU A 15 -7.56 13.43 13.30
C LEU A 15 -8.02 12.35 12.31
N ASN A 16 -7.82 11.07 12.64
CA ASN A 16 -8.30 9.99 11.78
C ASN A 16 -9.83 9.94 11.69
N LEU A 17 -10.53 10.21 12.80
CA LEU A 17 -11.99 10.23 12.84
C LEU A 17 -12.59 11.42 12.06
N LEU A 18 -11.88 12.54 11.97
CA LEU A 18 -12.29 13.71 11.19
C LEU A 18 -11.89 13.58 9.71
N ILE A 19 -10.63 13.26 9.45
CA ILE A 19 -10.08 13.32 8.08
C ILE A 19 -10.70 12.23 7.19
N LYS A 20 -10.87 11.00 7.69
CA LYS A 20 -11.42 9.90 6.88
C LYS A 20 -12.85 10.12 6.41
N PRO A 21 -13.82 10.49 7.27
CA PRO A 21 -15.18 10.79 6.81
C PRO A 21 -15.23 12.01 5.88
N VAL A 22 -14.46 13.06 6.17
CA VAL A 22 -14.41 14.24 5.28
C VAL A 22 -13.86 13.86 3.91
N SER A 23 -12.80 13.06 3.85
CA SER A 23 -12.26 12.56 2.58
C SER A 23 -13.30 11.74 1.81
N LEU A 24 -13.95 10.78 2.47
CA LEU A 24 -14.97 9.93 1.86
C LEU A 24 -16.22 10.72 1.40
N LEU A 25 -16.73 11.63 2.23
CA LEU A 25 -17.98 12.32 1.94
C LEU A 25 -17.82 13.52 1.01
N VAL A 26 -16.66 14.18 1.05
CA VAL A 26 -16.43 15.39 0.25
C VAL A 26 -15.64 15.07 -1.01
N ILE A 27 -14.48 14.39 -0.87
CA ILE A 27 -13.59 14.16 -2.01
C ILE A 27 -14.12 13.03 -2.90
N ASP A 28 -14.41 11.87 -2.33
CA ASP A 28 -14.85 10.71 -3.10
C ASP A 28 -16.23 10.92 -3.71
N ALA A 29 -17.16 11.55 -2.97
CA ALA A 29 -18.49 11.87 -3.50
C ALA A 29 -18.41 12.91 -4.63
N GLU A 30 -17.57 13.95 -4.51
CA GLU A 30 -17.38 14.94 -5.56
C GLU A 30 -16.74 14.32 -6.81
N VAL A 31 -15.74 13.47 -6.64
CA VAL A 31 -15.11 12.74 -7.75
C VAL A 31 -16.13 11.84 -8.43
N GLN A 32 -16.93 11.08 -7.68
CA GLN A 32 -17.97 10.21 -8.22
C GLN A 32 -19.03 11.01 -9.01
N ASN A 33 -19.43 12.17 -8.51
CA ASN A 33 -20.41 13.03 -9.20
C ASN A 33 -19.85 13.59 -10.50
N ARG A 34 -18.58 13.94 -10.56
CA ARG A 34 -17.94 14.49 -11.77
C ARG A 34 -17.60 13.45 -12.83
N VAL A 35 -17.10 12.30 -12.39
CA VAL A 35 -16.64 11.23 -13.29
C VAL A 35 -17.81 10.32 -13.72
N GLY A 36 -18.89 10.33 -12.98
CA GLY A 36 -20.05 9.45 -13.15
C GLY A 36 -19.90 8.13 -12.38
N ALA A 37 -21.03 7.63 -11.91
CA ALA A 37 -21.07 6.43 -11.06
C ALA A 37 -20.49 5.18 -11.74
N GLU A 38 -20.66 5.04 -13.05
CA GLU A 38 -20.13 3.91 -13.83
C GLU A 38 -18.61 3.90 -13.89
N ASN A 39 -17.99 5.01 -14.27
CA ASN A 39 -16.54 5.15 -14.35
C ASN A 39 -15.87 5.07 -12.97
N TYR A 40 -16.51 5.64 -11.95
CA TYR A 40 -16.04 5.54 -10.58
C TYR A 40 -16.12 4.10 -10.06
N GLY A 41 -17.21 3.39 -10.35
CA GLY A 41 -17.38 1.98 -10.03
C GLY A 41 -16.34 1.09 -10.71
N LEU A 42 -16.03 1.34 -11.99
CA LEU A 42 -14.98 0.68 -12.71
C LEU A 42 -13.62 0.91 -12.05
N TYR A 43 -13.25 2.16 -11.77
CA TYR A 43 -12.01 2.49 -11.07
C TYR A 43 -11.89 1.76 -9.72
N PHE A 44 -12.96 1.77 -8.94
CA PHE A 44 -12.98 1.11 -7.62
C PHE A 44 -12.85 -0.41 -7.71
N SER A 45 -13.45 -1.01 -8.75
CA SER A 45 -13.33 -2.44 -9.04
C SER A 45 -11.88 -2.82 -9.40
N LEU A 46 -11.25 -2.04 -10.28
CA LEU A 46 -9.85 -2.25 -10.68
C LEU A 46 -8.88 -2.02 -9.52
N LEU A 47 -9.14 -0.98 -8.70
CA LEU A 47 -8.34 -0.71 -7.51
C LEU A 47 -8.45 -1.87 -6.50
N ASN A 48 -9.64 -2.38 -6.24
CA ASN A 48 -9.83 -3.53 -5.35
C ASN A 48 -9.13 -4.78 -5.87
N LEU A 49 -9.16 -5.02 -7.18
CA LEU A 49 -8.42 -6.11 -7.82
C LEU A 49 -6.92 -6.00 -7.52
N THR A 50 -6.33 -4.81 -7.71
CA THR A 50 -4.90 -4.59 -7.48
C THR A 50 -4.52 -4.69 -5.99
N VAL A 51 -5.37 -4.18 -5.10
CA VAL A 51 -5.17 -4.24 -3.65
C VAL A 51 -5.30 -5.66 -3.11
N LEU A 52 -6.22 -6.46 -3.65
CA LEU A 52 -6.42 -7.85 -3.20
C LEU A 52 -5.14 -8.68 -3.35
N PHE A 53 -4.40 -8.49 -4.44
CA PHE A 53 -3.15 -9.21 -4.68
C PHE A 53 -1.93 -8.57 -4.01
N ASN A 54 -2.08 -7.45 -3.33
CA ASN A 54 -0.97 -6.80 -2.61
C ASN A 54 -0.37 -7.73 -1.52
N ILE A 55 -1.15 -8.66 -1.01
CA ILE A 55 -0.66 -9.67 -0.06
C ILE A 55 0.52 -10.47 -0.63
N LEU A 56 0.57 -10.69 -1.95
CA LEU A 56 1.67 -11.39 -2.62
C LEU A 56 2.98 -10.59 -2.57
N VAL A 57 2.89 -9.27 -2.52
CA VAL A 57 4.06 -8.38 -2.50
C VAL A 57 4.64 -8.24 -1.10
N ASP A 58 3.82 -8.34 -0.07
CA ASP A 58 4.28 -8.17 1.31
C ASP A 58 4.70 -9.49 1.98
N LEU A 59 3.89 -10.54 1.92
CA LEU A 59 4.12 -11.85 2.57
C LEU A 59 4.77 -11.75 3.96
N GLY A 60 4.49 -10.65 4.69
CA GLY A 60 5.05 -10.41 6.03
C GLY A 60 6.47 -9.83 6.05
N ILE A 61 7.02 -9.44 4.90
CA ILE A 61 8.38 -8.86 4.79
C ILE A 61 8.49 -7.57 5.60
N ASN A 62 7.42 -6.76 5.69
CA ASN A 62 7.41 -5.55 6.51
C ASN A 62 7.65 -5.89 7.98
N ASN A 63 6.93 -6.86 8.52
CA ASN A 63 7.07 -7.31 9.92
C ASN A 63 8.44 -7.95 10.17
N TYR A 64 8.93 -8.74 9.22
CA TYR A 64 10.27 -9.30 9.28
C TYR A 64 11.33 -8.20 9.33
N THR A 65 11.22 -7.19 8.47
CA THR A 65 12.14 -6.05 8.42
C THR A 65 12.17 -5.31 9.75
N ILE A 66 11.02 -4.93 10.31
CA ILE A 66 10.92 -4.25 11.61
C ILE A 66 11.63 -5.06 12.69
N ARG A 67 11.34 -6.36 12.75
CA ARG A 67 11.87 -7.26 13.78
C ARG A 67 13.39 -7.42 13.68
N THR A 68 13.90 -7.62 12.46
CA THR A 68 15.33 -7.82 12.22
C THR A 68 16.13 -6.55 12.51
N MET A 69 15.62 -5.39 12.09
CA MET A 69 16.27 -4.10 12.37
C MET A 69 16.25 -3.75 13.87
N ALA A 70 15.18 -4.12 14.57
CA ALA A 70 15.08 -3.92 16.00
C ALA A 70 16.03 -4.83 16.82
N GLN A 71 16.35 -6.02 16.32
CA GLN A 71 17.25 -6.95 17.00
C GLN A 71 18.72 -6.66 16.75
N ASP A 72 19.09 -6.28 15.54
CA ASP A 72 20.48 -5.98 15.17
C ASP A 72 20.55 -4.90 14.08
N PRO A 73 20.73 -3.63 14.48
CA PRO A 73 20.87 -2.52 13.53
C PRO A 73 22.06 -2.64 12.58
N SER A 74 23.11 -3.42 12.95
CA SER A 74 24.29 -3.61 12.10
C SER A 74 23.99 -4.44 10.85
N LEU A 75 22.95 -5.27 10.90
CA LEU A 75 22.47 -6.06 9.76
C LEU A 75 21.70 -5.22 8.74
N ALA A 76 21.32 -3.98 9.09
CA ALA A 76 20.56 -3.09 8.23
C ALA A 76 21.16 -2.97 6.84
N THR A 77 22.46 -2.69 6.75
CA THR A 77 23.17 -2.49 5.47
C THR A 77 23.27 -3.76 4.62
N LYS A 78 23.43 -4.93 5.24
CA LYS A 78 23.57 -6.20 4.53
C LYS A 78 22.23 -6.77 4.05
N HIS A 79 21.16 -6.56 4.82
CA HIS A 79 19.84 -7.13 4.51
C HIS A 79 19.01 -6.29 3.55
N VAL A 80 19.22 -4.96 3.49
CA VAL A 80 18.46 -4.05 2.61
C VAL A 80 18.48 -4.52 1.16
N GLY A 81 19.65 -4.79 0.60
CA GLY A 81 19.78 -5.22 -0.80
C GLY A 81 19.04 -6.53 -1.10
N ARG A 82 19.14 -7.53 -0.20
CA ARG A 82 18.47 -8.83 -0.36
C ARG A 82 16.96 -8.70 -0.28
N ILE A 83 16.45 -7.88 0.64
CA ILE A 83 15.02 -7.62 0.80
C ILE A 83 14.46 -6.90 -0.43
N ILE A 84 15.18 -5.92 -0.97
CA ILE A 84 14.76 -5.21 -2.18
C ILE A 84 14.67 -6.17 -3.38
N VAL A 85 15.66 -7.02 -3.58
CA VAL A 85 15.64 -8.01 -4.68
C VAL A 85 14.46 -8.98 -4.53
N LEU A 86 14.22 -9.49 -3.31
CA LEU A 86 13.08 -10.35 -3.03
C LEU A 86 11.75 -9.65 -3.32
N ARG A 87 11.59 -8.40 -2.92
CA ARG A 87 10.40 -7.60 -3.18
C ARG A 87 10.16 -7.35 -4.66
N LEU A 88 11.21 -7.04 -5.41
CA LEU A 88 11.10 -6.88 -6.86
C LEU A 88 10.67 -8.17 -7.54
N PHE A 89 11.19 -9.31 -7.11
CA PHE A 89 10.74 -10.60 -7.60
C PHE A 89 9.26 -10.86 -7.29
N LEU A 90 8.83 -10.64 -6.06
CA LEU A 90 7.42 -10.77 -5.66
C LEU A 90 6.52 -9.79 -6.40
N PHE A 91 7.01 -8.59 -6.69
CA PHE A 91 6.28 -7.62 -7.48
C PHE A 91 6.09 -8.08 -8.93
N ILE A 92 7.08 -8.73 -9.54
CA ILE A 92 6.92 -9.33 -10.87
C ILE A 92 5.85 -10.43 -10.85
N VAL A 93 5.87 -11.30 -9.84
CA VAL A 93 4.84 -12.33 -9.64
C VAL A 93 3.45 -11.67 -9.50
N TYR A 94 3.36 -10.64 -8.69
CA TYR A 94 2.13 -9.85 -8.52
C TYR A 94 1.63 -9.27 -9.84
N CYS A 95 2.50 -8.68 -10.67
CA CYS A 95 2.12 -8.14 -11.98
C CYS A 95 1.55 -9.23 -12.89
N ILE A 96 2.21 -10.39 -12.96
CA ILE A 96 1.77 -11.52 -13.79
C ILE A 96 0.40 -12.00 -13.32
N PHE A 97 0.20 -12.20 -12.03
CA PHE A 97 -1.08 -12.64 -11.46
C PHE A 97 -2.20 -11.63 -11.71
N THR A 98 -1.96 -10.36 -11.40
CA THR A 98 -2.96 -9.30 -11.58
C THR A 98 -3.39 -9.16 -13.04
N LEU A 99 -2.43 -9.15 -13.97
CA LEU A 99 -2.73 -9.04 -15.39
C LEU A 99 -3.43 -10.30 -15.93
N SER A 100 -2.99 -11.50 -15.51
CA SER A 100 -3.63 -12.75 -15.93
C SER A 100 -5.10 -12.80 -15.51
N ILE A 101 -5.40 -12.42 -14.28
CA ILE A 101 -6.78 -12.39 -13.78
C ILE A 101 -7.59 -11.29 -14.45
N ALA A 102 -7.01 -10.11 -14.66
CA ALA A 102 -7.67 -9.04 -15.40
C ALA A 102 -8.09 -9.49 -16.82
N LEU A 103 -7.23 -10.20 -17.52
CA LEU A 103 -7.53 -10.75 -18.85
C LEU A 103 -8.60 -11.84 -18.80
N THR A 104 -8.61 -12.70 -17.78
CA THR A 104 -9.64 -13.76 -17.63
C THR A 104 -11.01 -13.20 -17.30
N ILE A 105 -11.08 -12.09 -16.56
CA ILE A 105 -12.33 -11.36 -16.27
C ILE A 105 -12.86 -10.67 -17.53
N GLY A 106 -11.99 -10.42 -18.54
CA GLY A 106 -12.38 -9.82 -19.81
C GLY A 106 -12.02 -8.34 -19.94
N TYR A 107 -11.25 -7.78 -19.02
CA TYR A 107 -10.77 -6.39 -19.13
C TYR A 107 -9.85 -6.24 -20.34
N ARG A 108 -10.09 -5.19 -21.14
CA ARG A 108 -9.36 -4.94 -22.40
C ARG A 108 -9.15 -3.45 -22.65
N GLY A 109 -8.16 -3.13 -23.50
CA GLY A 109 -7.94 -1.76 -23.97
C GLY A 109 -7.70 -0.76 -22.84
N HIS A 110 -8.62 0.17 -22.65
CA HIS A 110 -8.51 1.25 -21.66
C HIS A 110 -8.43 0.75 -20.21
N GLU A 111 -9.16 -0.30 -19.90
CA GLU A 111 -9.16 -0.90 -18.56
C GLU A 111 -7.79 -1.48 -18.17
N LEU A 112 -7.10 -2.12 -19.12
CA LEU A 112 -5.73 -2.62 -18.91
C LEU A 112 -4.73 -1.49 -18.70
N LEU A 113 -4.91 -0.34 -19.37
CA LEU A 113 -4.11 0.85 -19.10
C LEU A 113 -4.30 1.35 -17.68
N LEU A 114 -5.55 1.44 -17.22
CA LEU A 114 -5.86 1.82 -15.84
C LEU A 114 -5.25 0.85 -14.82
N ILE A 115 -5.34 -0.46 -15.07
CA ILE A 115 -4.67 -1.48 -14.23
C ILE A 115 -3.16 -1.25 -14.22
N GLY A 116 -2.55 -0.94 -15.36
CA GLY A 116 -1.12 -0.61 -15.45
C GLY A 116 -0.74 0.57 -14.54
N VAL A 117 -1.52 1.64 -14.55
CA VAL A 117 -1.33 2.80 -13.67
C VAL A 117 -1.48 2.41 -12.19
N LEU A 118 -2.47 1.59 -11.86
CA LEU A 118 -2.68 1.10 -10.50
C LEU A 118 -1.56 0.17 -10.04
N ILE A 119 -0.98 -0.64 -10.91
CA ILE A 119 0.21 -1.45 -10.63
C ILE A 119 1.41 -0.56 -10.30
N ILE A 120 1.63 0.52 -11.05
CA ILE A 120 2.69 1.50 -10.74
C ILE A 120 2.44 2.16 -9.37
N ASN A 121 1.20 2.55 -9.09
CA ASN A 121 0.85 3.05 -7.76
C ASN A 121 1.17 2.04 -6.66
N GLN A 122 0.87 0.76 -6.89
CA GLN A 122 1.17 -0.30 -5.93
C GLN A 122 2.68 -0.50 -5.70
N LEU A 123 3.51 -0.29 -6.72
CA LEU A 123 4.97 -0.26 -6.58
C LEU A 123 5.40 0.85 -5.59
N LEU A 124 4.85 2.05 -5.75
CA LEU A 124 5.16 3.19 -4.86
C LEU A 124 4.70 2.92 -3.42
N VAL A 125 3.52 2.32 -3.24
CA VAL A 125 3.00 1.90 -1.94
C VAL A 125 3.94 0.88 -1.28
N MET A 126 4.42 -0.11 -2.03
CA MET A 126 5.38 -1.10 -1.57
C MET A 126 6.68 -0.46 -1.07
N PHE A 127 7.26 0.48 -1.83
CA PHE A 127 8.48 1.19 -1.41
C PHE A 127 8.24 2.06 -0.18
N THR A 128 7.10 2.75 -0.12
CA THR A 128 6.72 3.57 1.04
C THR A 128 6.55 2.72 2.30
N ALA A 129 5.88 1.57 2.19
CA ALA A 129 5.71 0.63 3.29
C ALA A 129 7.05 0.06 3.76
N TYR A 130 7.96 -0.23 2.83
CA TYR A 130 9.31 -0.69 3.16
C TYR A 130 10.13 0.38 3.89
N ALA A 131 10.13 1.61 3.38
CA ALA A 131 10.81 2.73 4.04
C ALA A 131 10.28 2.95 5.47
N ARG A 132 8.94 2.92 5.63
CA ARG A 132 8.30 3.02 6.95
C ARG A 132 8.73 1.89 7.89
N SER A 133 8.77 0.65 7.40
CA SER A 133 9.19 -0.52 8.19
C SER A 133 10.65 -0.42 8.61
N TYR A 134 11.50 0.07 7.71
CA TYR A 134 12.93 0.29 7.99
C TYR A 134 13.13 1.33 9.10
N PHE A 135 12.50 2.50 8.97
CA PHE A 135 12.59 3.56 9.98
C PHE A 135 11.95 3.17 11.31
N SER A 136 10.82 2.44 11.28
CA SER A 136 10.18 1.94 12.50
C SER A 136 11.09 0.97 13.25
N GLY A 137 11.82 0.12 12.54
CA GLY A 137 12.78 -0.81 13.16
C GLY A 137 13.95 -0.11 13.85
N LEU A 138 14.40 1.02 13.28
CA LEU A 138 15.51 1.80 13.85
C LEU A 138 15.08 2.72 15.02
N HIS A 139 13.81 3.09 15.11
CA HIS A 139 13.29 3.99 16.15
C HIS A 139 13.00 3.30 17.49
N TYR A 140 13.12 1.99 17.57
CA TYR A 140 12.90 1.23 18.81
C TYR A 140 14.15 1.09 19.69
N PHE A 141 15.17 1.92 19.47
CA PHE A 141 16.39 2.01 20.31
C PHE A 141 16.70 3.42 20.72
#